data_5a07c3da4c9aec54ff15d61ccda4b156
#
_entry.id   5a07c3da4c9aec54ff15d61ccda4b156
#
_cell.length_a   1.000
_cell.length_b   1.000
_cell.length_c   1.000
_cell.angle_alpha   90.00
_cell.angle_beta   90.00
_cell.angle_gamma   90.00
#
_symmetry.space_group_name_H-M   'P 1'
#
loop_
_entity.id
_entity.type
_entity.pdbx_description
1 polymer ?
#
loop_
_entity_poly.entity_id
_entity_poly.type
_entity_poly.pdbx_seq_one_letter_code
_entity_poly.pdbx_strand_id
1 'polypeptide(L)'
;MKPVKFSEAHSNKNLAEIVCSNSFKSNLLTNACGLLKEELRKLDSLLIRIADETSVPAGQALAVDREEFSKRVTEEIEKNPLIEVIHKEVENVENEDGIVVIATGPLTSEKLAKQIGKLTGEDKLYFYDAAAPIVLKDSIDFDIAFYGDRYEQEKKKDETVEEWKDRQSKQEKSYINLPMNKEEYGNFWKKLVEAEVVTLHDFEKKEIFEGCMPVEIMAKRGIDTLRFGPLKPVGFDDPRYAKRPYAIVQLRQDNTDATIYNIVGFQTNLKFGEQKRVFSMIPGLQNAEFAKYGVMHRNTYTVSYTHLRAH
;
A
#
# COMPACT_ATOMS: atom_id res chain seq x y z
N MET A 1 7.61 12.97 -17.04
CA MET A 1 6.18 12.89 -17.40
C MET A 1 5.35 13.92 -16.63
N LYS A 2 5.30 13.87 -15.32
CA LYS A 2 4.65 14.92 -14.50
C LYS A 2 5.33 16.29 -14.73
N PRO A 3 4.59 17.40 -14.73
CA PRO A 3 3.15 17.49 -14.51
C PRO A 3 2.27 17.36 -15.77
N VAL A 4 2.85 17.11 -16.94
CA VAL A 4 2.15 17.16 -18.23
C VAL A 4 1.36 15.89 -18.52
N LYS A 5 1.88 14.72 -18.11
CA LYS A 5 1.24 13.42 -18.33
C LYS A 5 1.27 12.59 -17.04
N PHE A 6 0.11 12.09 -16.66
CA PHE A 6 -0.06 11.17 -15.53
C PHE A 6 -0.28 9.75 -16.03
N SER A 7 0.17 8.75 -15.27
CA SER A 7 -0.32 7.38 -15.43
C SER A 7 -1.64 7.22 -14.68
N GLU A 8 -2.34 6.11 -14.88
CA GLU A 8 -3.61 5.81 -14.21
C GLU A 8 -3.48 5.77 -12.67
N ALA A 9 -2.28 5.47 -12.16
CA ALA A 9 -2.00 5.41 -10.73
C ALA A 9 -1.65 6.76 -10.09
N HIS A 10 -1.20 7.76 -10.89
CA HIS A 10 -0.89 9.09 -10.39
C HIS A 10 -2.13 9.97 -10.24
N SER A 11 -2.19 10.78 -9.18
CA SER A 11 -3.29 11.69 -8.89
C SER A 11 -2.88 13.17 -8.75
N ASN A 12 -1.59 13.45 -8.53
CA ASN A 12 -1.09 14.81 -8.35
C ASN A 12 0.25 15.06 -9.08
N LYS A 13 0.67 16.32 -9.12
CA LYS A 13 1.91 16.75 -9.78
C LYS A 13 3.18 16.62 -8.93
N ASN A 14 3.04 16.35 -7.64
CA ASN A 14 4.12 16.38 -6.68
C ASN A 14 5.17 15.28 -6.94
N LEU A 15 6.39 15.50 -6.44
CA LEU A 15 7.45 14.51 -6.37
C LEU A 15 7.09 13.46 -5.30
N ALA A 16 7.72 12.29 -5.37
CA ALA A 16 7.58 11.22 -4.39
C ALA A 16 6.12 10.79 -4.09
N GLU A 17 5.20 10.91 -5.06
CA GLU A 17 3.83 10.44 -4.90
C GLU A 17 3.78 8.93 -4.67
N ILE A 18 3.10 8.53 -3.60
CA ILE A 18 2.93 7.12 -3.24
C ILE A 18 1.70 6.56 -3.98
N VAL A 19 1.92 5.66 -4.92
CA VAL A 19 0.89 5.18 -5.85
C VAL A 19 0.22 3.87 -5.45
N CYS A 20 0.82 3.09 -4.55
CA CYS A 20 0.27 1.82 -4.08
C CYS A 20 -0.23 1.94 -2.62
N SER A 21 0.44 1.33 -1.67
CA SER A 21 0.12 1.41 -0.23
C SER A 21 0.76 2.64 0.39
N ASN A 22 0.07 3.32 1.33
CA ASN A 22 0.65 4.44 2.07
C ASN A 22 1.61 4.01 3.18
N SER A 23 1.97 2.71 3.26
CA SER A 23 2.82 2.14 4.30
C SER A 23 4.25 1.91 3.83
N PHE A 24 5.21 2.37 4.62
CA PHE A 24 6.63 2.02 4.51
C PHE A 24 7.00 0.74 5.29
N LYS A 25 6.02 -0.14 5.54
CA LYS A 25 6.17 -1.39 6.31
C LYS A 25 6.50 -1.14 7.79
N SER A 26 6.96 -2.20 8.48
CA SER A 26 7.25 -2.16 9.92
C SER A 26 8.22 -1.03 10.30
N ASN A 27 7.95 -0.40 11.44
CA ASN A 27 8.81 0.61 12.07
C ASN A 27 9.56 0.05 13.32
N LEU A 28 9.40 -1.25 13.60
CA LEU A 28 10.05 -1.89 14.73
C LEU A 28 11.53 -2.15 14.44
N LEU A 29 12.42 -1.86 15.38
CA LEU A 29 13.86 -2.10 15.26
C LEU A 29 14.22 -3.60 15.19
N THR A 30 13.35 -4.46 15.70
CA THR A 30 13.48 -5.92 15.63
C THR A 30 13.16 -6.48 14.24
N ASN A 31 12.73 -5.63 13.29
CA ASN A 31 12.40 -5.98 11.92
C ASN A 31 13.35 -5.27 10.95
N ALA A 32 13.82 -5.97 9.92
CA ALA A 32 14.75 -5.43 8.94
C ALA A 32 14.28 -4.10 8.31
N CYS A 33 12.97 -3.98 8.00
CA CYS A 33 12.43 -2.73 7.46
C CYS A 33 12.47 -1.56 8.46
N GLY A 34 12.28 -1.84 9.74
CA GLY A 34 12.37 -0.84 10.79
C GLY A 34 13.82 -0.44 11.10
N LEU A 35 14.72 -1.41 11.15
CA LEU A 35 16.15 -1.18 11.33
C LEU A 35 16.71 -0.29 10.20
N LEU A 36 16.41 -0.61 8.94
CA LEU A 36 16.83 0.23 7.81
C LEU A 36 16.32 1.67 7.93
N LYS A 37 15.09 1.88 8.37
CA LYS A 37 14.55 3.23 8.56
C LYS A 37 15.30 3.98 9.67
N GLU A 38 15.67 3.30 10.74
CA GLU A 38 16.46 3.92 11.81
C GLU A 38 17.88 4.29 11.35
N GLU A 39 18.51 3.45 10.55
CA GLU A 39 19.79 3.79 9.91
C GLU A 39 19.65 5.03 9.02
N LEU A 40 18.57 5.09 8.21
CA LEU A 40 18.28 6.25 7.38
C LEU A 40 17.98 7.53 8.20
N ARG A 41 17.34 7.42 9.39
CA ARG A 41 17.16 8.56 10.31
C ARG A 41 18.51 9.08 10.80
N LYS A 42 19.43 8.18 11.16
CA LYS A 42 20.79 8.56 11.58
C LYS A 42 21.61 9.20 10.47
N LEU A 43 21.29 8.91 9.21
CA LEU A 43 21.88 9.54 8.02
C LEU A 43 21.14 10.82 7.58
N ASP A 44 20.20 11.32 8.39
CA ASP A 44 19.37 12.50 8.08
C ASP A 44 18.64 12.42 6.73
N SER A 45 18.06 11.26 6.45
CA SER A 45 17.31 11.04 5.21
C SER A 45 16.10 11.96 5.12
N LEU A 46 16.06 12.83 4.13
CA LEU A 46 14.93 13.72 3.82
C LEU A 46 13.58 12.97 3.79
N LEU A 47 13.55 11.84 3.08
CA LEU A 47 12.30 11.08 2.87
C LEU A 47 11.80 10.46 4.18
N ILE A 48 12.69 9.95 5.04
CA ILE A 48 12.28 9.35 6.32
C ILE A 48 11.85 10.42 7.30
N ARG A 49 12.55 11.56 7.36
CA ARG A 49 12.14 12.70 8.20
C ARG A 49 10.73 13.17 7.83
N ILE A 50 10.46 13.39 6.55
CA ILE A 50 9.11 13.81 6.10
C ILE A 50 8.08 12.70 6.34
N ALA A 51 8.44 11.42 6.18
CA ALA A 51 7.54 10.31 6.48
C ALA A 51 7.15 10.26 7.97
N ASP A 52 8.09 10.54 8.88
CA ASP A 52 7.80 10.63 10.31
C ASP A 52 6.88 11.84 10.63
N GLU A 53 7.12 13.00 9.99
CA GLU A 53 6.34 14.23 10.17
C GLU A 53 4.90 14.13 9.62
N THR A 54 4.69 13.32 8.60
CA THR A 54 3.38 13.11 7.92
C THR A 54 2.75 11.77 8.26
N SER A 55 3.22 11.12 9.32
CA SER A 55 2.76 9.80 9.71
C SER A 55 1.29 9.80 10.15
N VAL A 56 0.60 8.71 9.83
CA VAL A 56 -0.76 8.41 10.27
C VAL A 56 -0.79 7.11 11.07
N PRO A 57 -1.76 6.91 11.99
CA PRO A 57 -1.86 5.70 12.79
C PRO A 57 -1.90 4.43 11.94
N ALA A 58 -0.95 3.51 12.19
CA ALA A 58 -0.83 2.24 11.46
C ALA A 58 -0.21 1.11 12.31
N GLY A 59 -0.46 1.10 13.61
CA GLY A 59 0.05 0.10 14.55
C GLY A 59 1.59 0.06 14.58
N GLN A 60 2.17 -1.05 14.15
CA GLN A 60 3.64 -1.22 14.10
C GLN A 60 4.28 -0.75 12.79
N ALA A 61 3.50 -0.25 11.84
CA ALA A 61 4.02 0.23 10.56
C ALA A 61 4.21 1.75 10.58
N LEU A 62 5.13 2.25 9.77
CA LEU A 62 5.17 3.65 9.37
C LEU A 62 4.26 3.81 8.16
N ALA A 63 3.12 4.46 8.33
CA ALA A 63 2.26 4.87 7.24
C ALA A 63 2.12 6.40 7.23
N VAL A 64 1.87 6.98 6.08
CA VAL A 64 1.85 8.42 5.89
C VAL A 64 0.56 8.89 5.21
N ASP A 65 0.20 10.15 5.44
CA ASP A 65 -0.69 10.88 4.56
C ASP A 65 -0.03 11.07 3.20
N ARG A 66 -0.61 10.48 2.15
CA ARG A 66 0.01 10.43 0.81
C ARG A 66 0.18 11.81 0.19
N GLU A 67 -0.82 12.65 0.35
CA GLU A 67 -0.84 13.99 -0.26
C GLU A 67 0.12 14.91 0.46
N GLU A 68 0.06 14.92 1.79
CA GLU A 68 0.94 15.76 2.59
C GLU A 68 2.40 15.33 2.48
N PHE A 69 2.68 14.02 2.45
CA PHE A 69 4.03 13.50 2.23
C PHE A 69 4.62 14.00 0.89
N SER A 70 3.91 13.78 -0.20
CA SER A 70 4.39 14.17 -1.54
C SER A 70 4.53 15.69 -1.69
N LYS A 71 3.62 16.45 -1.10
CA LYS A 71 3.65 17.92 -1.06
C LYS A 71 4.89 18.40 -0.30
N ARG A 72 5.11 17.90 0.93
CA ARG A 72 6.26 18.29 1.76
C ARG A 72 7.60 17.94 1.12
N VAL A 73 7.72 16.76 0.49
CA VAL A 73 8.92 16.39 -0.28
C VAL A 73 9.16 17.37 -1.41
N THR A 74 8.12 17.73 -2.15
CA THR A 74 8.23 18.68 -3.27
C THR A 74 8.68 20.06 -2.78
N GLU A 75 8.06 20.57 -1.73
CA GLU A 75 8.42 21.87 -1.12
C GLU A 75 9.88 21.93 -0.65
N GLU A 76 10.37 20.86 -0.01
CA GLU A 76 11.75 20.81 0.46
C GLU A 76 12.77 20.75 -0.71
N ILE A 77 12.44 20.03 -1.78
CA ILE A 77 13.28 19.98 -2.98
C ILE A 77 13.31 21.33 -3.69
N GLU A 78 12.15 21.95 -3.89
CA GLU A 78 12.02 23.24 -4.61
C GLU A 78 12.64 24.42 -3.83
N LYS A 79 12.70 24.36 -2.50
CA LYS A 79 13.34 25.38 -1.64
C LYS A 79 14.86 25.31 -1.67
N ASN A 80 15.44 24.19 -2.08
CA ASN A 80 16.88 24.00 -2.05
C ASN A 80 17.57 24.69 -3.24
N PRO A 81 18.39 25.74 -3.01
CA PRO A 81 19.02 26.51 -4.09
C PRO A 81 20.07 25.73 -4.90
N LEU A 82 20.49 24.56 -4.42
CA LEU A 82 21.43 23.67 -5.10
C LEU A 82 20.73 22.66 -6.01
N ILE A 83 19.38 22.66 -6.08
CA ILE A 83 18.60 21.71 -6.87
C ILE A 83 17.84 22.46 -7.95
N GLU A 84 18.07 22.08 -9.18
CA GLU A 84 17.27 22.49 -10.32
C GLU A 84 16.31 21.36 -10.72
N VAL A 85 14.99 21.63 -10.65
CA VAL A 85 13.96 20.66 -11.03
C VAL A 85 13.55 20.89 -12.48
N ILE A 86 13.90 19.95 -13.36
CA ILE A 86 13.57 20.03 -14.79
C ILE A 86 12.39 19.11 -15.10
N HIS A 87 11.26 19.66 -15.50
CA HIS A 87 10.05 18.91 -15.85
C HIS A 87 10.06 18.47 -17.30
N LYS A 88 10.80 17.42 -17.62
CA LYS A 88 10.81 16.79 -18.95
C LYS A 88 10.74 15.27 -18.87
N GLU A 89 10.29 14.61 -19.92
CA GLU A 89 10.45 13.17 -20.07
C GLU A 89 11.91 12.87 -20.44
N VAL A 90 12.61 12.10 -19.60
CA VAL A 90 13.95 11.59 -19.91
C VAL A 90 13.78 10.29 -20.67
N GLU A 91 14.31 10.23 -21.89
CA GLU A 91 14.19 9.09 -22.80
C GLU A 91 15.51 8.32 -22.94
N ASN A 92 16.63 9.01 -22.72
CA ASN A 92 17.99 8.47 -22.84
C ASN A 92 18.90 9.09 -21.76
N VAL A 93 19.81 8.30 -21.23
CA VAL A 93 20.77 8.68 -20.18
C VAL A 93 22.24 8.44 -20.60
N GLU A 94 22.51 7.99 -21.84
CA GLU A 94 23.84 7.58 -22.29
C GLU A 94 24.83 8.73 -22.48
N ASN A 95 24.33 9.96 -22.63
CA ASN A 95 25.17 11.13 -22.95
C ASN A 95 25.14 12.21 -21.86
N GLU A 96 24.77 11.84 -20.62
CA GLU A 96 24.78 12.77 -19.52
C GLU A 96 26.17 12.81 -18.86
N ASP A 97 26.68 14.01 -18.68
CA ASP A 97 27.96 14.21 -17.99
C ASP A 97 27.77 14.08 -16.45
N GLY A 98 28.74 13.42 -15.79
CA GLY A 98 28.74 13.30 -14.33
C GLY A 98 28.07 12.01 -13.80
N ILE A 99 27.62 12.06 -12.56
CA ILE A 99 26.96 10.91 -11.90
C ILE A 99 25.46 10.96 -12.21
N VAL A 100 24.95 9.90 -12.82
CA VAL A 100 23.54 9.74 -13.16
C VAL A 100 22.89 8.76 -12.19
N VAL A 101 21.80 9.18 -11.54
CA VAL A 101 20.99 8.33 -10.67
C VAL A 101 19.58 8.21 -11.25
N ILE A 102 19.16 6.98 -11.60
CA ILE A 102 17.82 6.71 -12.09
C ILE A 102 16.94 6.32 -10.89
N ALA A 103 16.10 7.24 -10.43
CA ALA A 103 15.23 7.06 -9.26
C ALA A 103 13.74 7.35 -9.60
N THR A 104 13.31 6.90 -10.80
CA THR A 104 11.99 7.18 -11.37
C THR A 104 10.84 6.38 -10.72
N GLY A 105 11.17 5.47 -9.82
CA GLY A 105 10.19 4.64 -9.14
C GLY A 105 9.54 3.57 -10.05
N PRO A 106 8.44 2.95 -9.58
CA PRO A 106 7.83 1.83 -10.30
C PRO A 106 7.17 2.23 -11.63
N LEU A 107 6.73 3.48 -11.77
CA LEU A 107 6.00 3.97 -12.95
C LEU A 107 6.92 4.69 -13.95
N THR A 108 8.09 4.12 -14.22
CA THR A 108 9.04 4.60 -15.23
C THR A 108 8.39 4.61 -16.62
N SER A 109 8.67 5.67 -17.41
CA SER A 109 8.14 5.76 -18.78
C SER A 109 8.65 4.62 -19.67
N GLU A 110 7.85 4.23 -20.67
CA GLU A 110 8.22 3.13 -21.57
C GLU A 110 9.54 3.37 -22.31
N LYS A 111 9.80 4.62 -22.70
CA LYS A 111 11.02 4.97 -23.42
C LYS A 111 12.25 4.78 -22.54
N LEU A 112 12.19 5.31 -21.30
CA LEU A 112 13.28 5.13 -20.34
C LEU A 112 13.43 3.67 -19.90
N ALA A 113 12.32 2.95 -19.69
CA ALA A 113 12.37 1.53 -19.36
C ALA A 113 13.05 0.69 -20.47
N LYS A 114 12.77 0.98 -21.73
CA LYS A 114 13.47 0.35 -22.86
C LYS A 114 14.97 0.67 -22.87
N GLN A 115 15.35 1.91 -22.54
CA GLN A 115 16.75 2.30 -22.44
C GLN A 115 17.46 1.57 -21.28
N ILE A 116 16.82 1.49 -20.11
CA ILE A 116 17.35 0.71 -18.98
C ILE A 116 17.53 -0.76 -19.39
N GLY A 117 16.55 -1.35 -20.08
CA GLY A 117 16.66 -2.73 -20.60
C GLY A 117 17.89 -2.92 -21.51
N LYS A 118 18.18 -1.98 -22.40
CA LYS A 118 19.39 -2.03 -23.23
C LYS A 118 20.67 -1.95 -22.41
N LEU A 119 20.70 -1.07 -21.39
CA LEU A 119 21.88 -0.90 -20.51
C LEU A 119 22.13 -2.13 -19.64
N THR A 120 21.08 -2.84 -19.22
CA THR A 120 21.16 -4.04 -18.39
C THR A 120 21.26 -5.34 -19.19
N GLY A 121 20.99 -5.30 -20.49
CA GLY A 121 20.93 -6.49 -21.34
C GLY A 121 19.65 -7.32 -21.15
N GLU A 122 18.58 -6.72 -20.61
CA GLU A 122 17.33 -7.41 -20.26
C GLU A 122 16.14 -6.87 -21.07
N ASP A 123 15.36 -7.76 -21.67
CA ASP A 123 14.20 -7.39 -22.49
C ASP A 123 12.93 -7.12 -21.65
N LYS A 124 12.88 -7.61 -20.40
CA LYS A 124 11.68 -7.53 -19.53
C LYS A 124 12.04 -7.06 -18.13
N LEU A 125 11.79 -5.79 -17.88
CA LEU A 125 12.01 -5.14 -16.58
C LEU A 125 10.69 -4.67 -15.94
N TYR A 126 9.63 -5.47 -16.01
CA TYR A 126 8.35 -5.07 -15.47
C TYR A 126 7.55 -6.24 -14.90
N PHE A 127 6.69 -5.93 -13.93
CA PHE A 127 5.63 -6.78 -13.42
C PHE A 127 4.35 -5.96 -13.23
N TYR A 128 3.22 -6.65 -13.12
CA TYR A 128 1.95 -6.01 -12.82
C TYR A 128 1.71 -5.98 -11.32
N ASP A 129 1.29 -4.81 -10.85
CA ASP A 129 0.88 -4.54 -9.48
C ASP A 129 -0.53 -3.95 -9.48
N ALA A 130 -1.21 -4.06 -8.35
CA ALA A 130 -2.55 -3.52 -8.16
C ALA A 130 -2.62 -2.65 -6.91
N ALA A 131 -3.33 -1.53 -7.00
CA ALA A 131 -3.67 -0.72 -5.85
C ALA A 131 -4.93 -1.26 -5.18
N ALA A 132 -5.04 -1.07 -3.86
CA ALA A 132 -6.24 -1.36 -3.10
C ALA A 132 -7.19 -0.15 -3.12
N PRO A 133 -8.52 -0.35 -3.03
CA PRO A 133 -9.48 0.74 -2.96
C PRO A 133 -9.44 1.47 -1.62
N ILE A 134 -9.91 2.71 -1.65
CA ILE A 134 -10.02 3.61 -0.50
C ILE A 134 -11.50 3.97 -0.32
N VAL A 135 -12.00 3.87 0.91
CA VAL A 135 -13.40 4.18 1.27
C VAL A 135 -13.49 5.40 2.18
N LEU A 136 -14.62 6.11 2.12
CA LEU A 136 -14.94 7.21 3.01
C LEU A 136 -15.34 6.66 4.39
N LYS A 137 -14.82 7.25 5.47
CA LYS A 137 -15.12 6.85 6.86
C LYS A 137 -16.61 6.92 7.17
N ASP A 138 -17.25 8.01 6.76
CA ASP A 138 -18.66 8.29 7.09
C ASP A 138 -19.63 7.30 6.42
N SER A 139 -19.16 6.52 5.46
CA SER A 139 -19.92 5.45 4.79
C SER A 139 -19.74 4.06 5.42
N ILE A 140 -18.92 3.96 6.48
CA ILE A 140 -18.67 2.72 7.21
C ILE A 140 -19.71 2.56 8.32
N ASP A 141 -20.31 1.39 8.40
CA ASP A 141 -21.28 1.05 9.45
C ASP A 141 -20.57 0.65 10.75
N PHE A 142 -20.54 1.55 11.74
CA PHE A 142 -19.92 1.33 13.04
C PHE A 142 -20.79 0.55 14.03
N ASP A 143 -22.00 0.12 13.67
CA ASP A 143 -22.73 -0.90 14.42
C ASP A 143 -22.07 -2.29 14.25
N ILE A 144 -21.28 -2.45 13.18
CA ILE A 144 -20.55 -3.69 12.87
C ILE A 144 -19.04 -3.49 13.01
N ALA A 145 -18.52 -2.39 12.47
CA ALA A 145 -17.10 -2.06 12.48
C ALA A 145 -16.61 -1.63 13.87
N PHE A 146 -15.36 -1.93 14.19
CA PHE A 146 -14.75 -1.49 15.44
C PHE A 146 -13.28 -1.16 15.29
N TYR A 147 -12.77 -0.28 16.14
CA TYR A 147 -11.35 0.04 16.20
C TYR A 147 -10.55 -1.01 16.95
N GLY A 148 -9.39 -1.42 16.42
CA GLY A 148 -8.51 -2.37 17.08
C GLY A 148 -7.23 -2.64 16.30
N ASP A 149 -6.18 -3.02 17.01
CA ASP A 149 -4.91 -3.45 16.44
C ASP A 149 -4.72 -4.95 16.64
N ARG A 150 -4.26 -5.65 15.59
CA ARG A 150 -4.09 -7.12 15.61
C ARG A 150 -3.03 -7.58 16.59
N TYR A 151 -2.03 -6.76 16.81
CA TYR A 151 -0.93 -7.05 17.71
C TYR A 151 -0.80 -5.94 18.72
N GLU A 152 -0.73 -6.33 19.99
CA GLU A 152 -0.39 -5.42 21.06
C GLU A 152 1.06 -4.93 20.91
N GLN A 153 1.35 -3.72 21.38
CA GLN A 153 2.73 -3.27 21.42
C GLN A 153 3.53 -4.12 22.41
N GLU A 154 4.77 -4.44 22.06
CA GLU A 154 5.66 -5.18 22.95
C GLU A 154 5.84 -4.44 24.29
N LYS A 155 5.90 -5.22 25.37
CA LYS A 155 6.19 -4.71 26.69
C LYS A 155 7.62 -4.14 26.70
N LYS A 156 7.80 -2.90 27.19
CA LYS A 156 9.11 -2.30 27.35
C LYS A 156 9.92 -3.08 28.40
N LYS A 157 11.26 -3.03 28.28
CA LYS A 157 12.17 -3.81 29.13
C LYS A 157 11.97 -3.55 30.63
N ASP A 158 11.74 -2.30 31.00
CA ASP A 158 11.60 -1.83 32.39
C ASP A 158 10.16 -1.56 32.79
N GLU A 159 9.17 -2.01 32.01
CA GLU A 159 7.74 -1.79 32.23
C GLU A 159 7.13 -3.00 32.96
N THR A 160 6.30 -2.78 33.96
CA THR A 160 5.52 -3.84 34.59
C THR A 160 4.38 -4.32 33.68
N VAL A 161 3.78 -5.47 33.97
CA VAL A 161 2.62 -5.97 33.21
C VAL A 161 1.41 -5.05 33.36
N GLU A 162 1.23 -4.43 34.52
CA GLU A 162 0.14 -3.50 34.80
C GLU A 162 0.29 -2.21 34.03
N GLU A 163 1.50 -1.61 34.03
CA GLU A 163 1.81 -0.40 33.23
C GLU A 163 1.65 -0.66 31.74
N TRP A 164 2.11 -1.85 31.26
CA TRP A 164 1.93 -2.25 29.88
C TRP A 164 0.45 -2.36 29.48
N LYS A 165 -0.39 -3.01 30.31
CA LYS A 165 -1.83 -3.10 30.07
C LYS A 165 -2.51 -1.74 30.11
N ASP A 166 -2.15 -0.88 31.06
CA ASP A 166 -2.67 0.49 31.14
C ASP A 166 -2.28 1.32 29.91
N ARG A 167 -1.02 1.22 29.46
CA ARG A 167 -0.58 1.84 28.21
C ARG A 167 -1.33 1.32 27.01
N GLN A 168 -1.54 0.00 26.89
CA GLN A 168 -2.32 -0.60 25.79
C GLN A 168 -3.76 -0.11 25.78
N SER A 169 -4.39 0.03 26.96
CA SER A 169 -5.77 0.51 27.07
C SER A 169 -5.95 1.97 26.68
N LYS A 170 -4.91 2.80 26.89
CA LYS A 170 -4.89 4.24 26.56
C LYS A 170 -4.43 4.52 25.13
N GLN A 171 -3.88 3.49 24.44
CA GLN A 171 -3.40 3.65 23.09
C GLN A 171 -4.56 3.79 22.11
N GLU A 172 -4.49 4.82 21.29
CA GLU A 172 -5.39 4.98 20.15
C GLU A 172 -5.23 3.81 19.17
N LYS A 173 -6.34 3.18 18.79
CA LYS A 173 -6.34 2.04 17.87
C LYS A 173 -6.26 2.51 16.43
N SER A 174 -5.37 1.86 15.66
CA SER A 174 -4.97 2.34 14.34
C SER A 174 -5.80 1.80 13.18
N TYR A 175 -6.52 0.70 13.37
CA TYR A 175 -7.28 0.03 12.30
C TYR A 175 -8.76 -0.03 12.63
N ILE A 176 -9.59 0.14 11.60
CA ILE A 176 -11.00 -0.26 11.64
C ILE A 176 -11.09 -1.71 11.18
N ASN A 177 -11.80 -2.54 11.91
CA ASN A 177 -11.94 -3.96 11.68
C ASN A 177 -13.37 -4.30 11.32
N LEU A 178 -13.54 -5.12 10.28
CA LEU A 178 -14.82 -5.56 9.73
C LEU A 178 -14.89 -7.09 9.84
N PRO A 179 -15.55 -7.63 10.86
CA PRO A 179 -15.61 -9.06 11.08
C PRO A 179 -16.63 -9.73 10.17
N MET A 180 -16.30 -10.94 9.73
CA MET A 180 -17.21 -11.82 8.98
C MET A 180 -17.37 -13.16 9.71
N ASN A 181 -18.61 -13.67 9.79
CA ASN A 181 -18.87 -15.04 10.13
C ASN A 181 -18.61 -15.97 8.92
N LYS A 182 -18.81 -17.29 9.10
CA LYS A 182 -18.52 -18.28 8.06
C LYS A 182 -19.41 -18.14 6.82
N GLU A 183 -20.66 -17.81 7.00
CA GLU A 183 -21.63 -17.64 5.90
C GLU A 183 -21.34 -16.35 5.11
N GLU A 184 -21.17 -15.22 5.81
CA GLU A 184 -20.80 -13.93 5.23
C GLU A 184 -19.53 -14.05 4.41
N TYR A 185 -18.49 -14.69 4.95
CA TYR A 185 -17.25 -14.93 4.25
C TYR A 185 -17.42 -15.84 3.03
N GLY A 186 -18.16 -16.92 3.15
CA GLY A 186 -18.40 -17.86 2.04
C GLY A 186 -19.11 -17.20 0.86
N ASN A 187 -20.12 -16.38 1.14
CA ASN A 187 -20.84 -15.60 0.14
C ASN A 187 -19.93 -14.55 -0.53
N PHE A 188 -19.16 -13.82 0.26
CA PHE A 188 -18.16 -12.86 -0.24
C PHE A 188 -17.12 -13.56 -1.12
N TRP A 189 -16.49 -14.64 -0.64
CA TRP A 189 -15.46 -15.38 -1.37
C TRP A 189 -15.96 -15.88 -2.72
N LYS A 190 -17.16 -16.47 -2.75
CA LYS A 190 -17.77 -16.96 -3.99
C LYS A 190 -17.93 -15.83 -5.01
N LYS A 191 -18.47 -14.69 -4.60
CA LYS A 191 -18.67 -13.54 -5.48
C LYS A 191 -17.37 -12.88 -5.92
N LEU A 192 -16.34 -12.90 -5.09
CA LEU A 192 -15.01 -12.43 -5.42
C LEU A 192 -14.35 -13.29 -6.50
N VAL A 193 -14.47 -14.61 -6.41
CA VAL A 193 -13.90 -15.55 -7.39
C VAL A 193 -14.61 -15.49 -8.74
N GLU A 194 -15.93 -15.25 -8.74
CA GLU A 194 -16.77 -15.12 -9.93
C GLU A 194 -16.70 -13.74 -10.60
N ALA A 195 -16.12 -12.74 -9.93
CA ALA A 195 -16.16 -11.35 -10.36
C ALA A 195 -15.36 -11.09 -11.65
N GLU A 196 -15.84 -10.14 -12.45
CA GLU A 196 -15.17 -9.75 -13.69
C GLU A 196 -13.93 -8.90 -13.42
N VAL A 197 -12.85 -9.28 -14.08
CA VAL A 197 -11.57 -8.56 -14.05
C VAL A 197 -11.39 -7.71 -15.30
N VAL A 198 -10.54 -6.69 -15.21
CA VAL A 198 -10.09 -5.93 -16.38
C VAL A 198 -9.24 -6.84 -17.25
N THR A 199 -9.54 -6.89 -18.56
CA THR A 199 -8.75 -7.66 -19.52
C THR A 199 -7.46 -6.89 -19.81
N LEU A 200 -6.32 -7.46 -19.45
CA LEU A 200 -5.02 -6.96 -19.89
C LEU A 200 -4.81 -7.35 -21.36
N HIS A 201 -4.17 -6.47 -22.12
CA HIS A 201 -3.86 -6.77 -23.54
C HIS A 201 -3.06 -8.06 -23.67
N ASP A 202 -3.38 -8.88 -24.68
CA ASP A 202 -2.93 -10.27 -24.87
C ASP A 202 -1.42 -10.51 -25.02
N PHE A 203 -0.62 -9.47 -25.11
CA PHE A 203 0.82 -9.54 -25.36
C PHE A 203 1.68 -9.71 -24.10
N GLU A 204 1.09 -9.66 -22.90
CA GLU A 204 1.84 -9.60 -21.67
C GLU A 204 1.61 -10.85 -20.82
N LYS A 205 2.60 -11.72 -20.73
CA LYS A 205 2.60 -12.79 -19.73
C LYS A 205 2.47 -12.14 -18.35
N LYS A 206 1.41 -12.51 -17.63
CA LYS A 206 1.06 -11.96 -16.31
C LYS A 206 2.10 -12.37 -15.28
N GLU A 207 3.22 -11.68 -15.22
CA GLU A 207 4.11 -11.78 -14.07
C GLU A 207 3.54 -10.89 -12.96
N ILE A 208 2.87 -11.51 -12.00
CA ILE A 208 2.31 -10.85 -10.82
C ILE A 208 3.29 -11.06 -9.67
N PHE A 209 3.66 -9.96 -9.02
CA PHE A 209 4.53 -10.00 -7.85
C PHE A 209 3.75 -10.57 -6.64
N GLU A 210 4.27 -11.61 -6.01
CA GLU A 210 3.62 -12.30 -4.87
C GLU A 210 3.25 -11.33 -3.73
N GLY A 211 4.08 -10.33 -3.46
CA GLY A 211 3.86 -9.36 -2.38
C GLY A 211 2.69 -8.39 -2.61
N CYS A 212 2.21 -8.27 -3.85
CA CYS A 212 1.12 -7.38 -4.26
C CYS A 212 0.04 -8.13 -5.06
N MET A 213 -0.13 -9.41 -4.78
CA MET A 213 -1.08 -10.27 -5.48
C MET A 213 -2.51 -9.77 -5.32
N PRO A 214 -3.29 -9.61 -6.42
CA PRO A 214 -4.69 -9.24 -6.34
C PRO A 214 -5.52 -10.21 -5.49
N VAL A 215 -6.43 -9.64 -4.71
CA VAL A 215 -7.24 -10.41 -3.72
C VAL A 215 -8.08 -11.50 -4.39
N GLU A 216 -8.61 -11.26 -5.59
CA GLU A 216 -9.36 -12.26 -6.37
C GLU A 216 -8.48 -13.40 -6.86
N ILE A 217 -7.20 -13.14 -7.13
CA ILE A 217 -6.23 -14.18 -7.52
C ILE A 217 -5.85 -15.03 -6.30
N MET A 218 -5.63 -14.39 -5.14
CA MET A 218 -5.44 -15.13 -3.89
C MET A 218 -6.66 -16.00 -3.56
N ALA A 219 -7.88 -15.46 -3.72
CA ALA A 219 -9.12 -16.19 -3.48
C ALA A 219 -9.26 -17.45 -4.35
N LYS A 220 -8.83 -17.40 -5.62
CA LYS A 220 -8.85 -18.54 -6.55
C LYS A 220 -7.90 -19.67 -6.16
N ARG A 221 -6.91 -19.43 -5.30
CA ARG A 221 -6.01 -20.48 -4.78
C ARG A 221 -6.68 -21.39 -3.75
N GLY A 222 -7.81 -20.99 -3.18
CA GLY A 222 -8.61 -21.78 -2.24
C GLY A 222 -9.40 -20.90 -1.25
N ILE A 223 -10.50 -21.47 -0.76
CA ILE A 223 -11.42 -20.75 0.13
C ILE A 223 -10.76 -20.24 1.42
N ASP A 224 -9.76 -20.94 1.93
CA ASP A 224 -9.09 -20.55 3.16
C ASP A 224 -7.87 -19.63 2.95
N THR A 225 -7.43 -19.43 1.69
CA THR A 225 -6.20 -18.67 1.39
C THR A 225 -6.22 -17.27 2.00
N LEU A 226 -7.32 -16.52 1.85
CA LEU A 226 -7.44 -15.18 2.39
C LEU A 226 -7.44 -15.16 3.93
N ARG A 227 -7.96 -16.20 4.57
CA ARG A 227 -8.02 -16.33 6.04
C ARG A 227 -6.66 -16.61 6.68
N PHE A 228 -5.73 -17.18 5.95
CA PHE A 228 -4.33 -17.34 6.36
C PHE A 228 -3.44 -16.17 5.89
N GLY A 229 -4.00 -15.26 5.12
CA GLY A 229 -3.37 -14.06 4.56
C GLY A 229 -3.96 -12.76 5.12
N PRO A 230 -4.45 -11.87 4.26
CA PRO A 230 -4.89 -10.53 4.65
C PRO A 230 -6.09 -10.51 5.59
N LEU A 231 -6.97 -11.51 5.51
CA LEU A 231 -8.20 -11.59 6.31
C LEU A 231 -8.06 -12.47 7.57
N LYS A 232 -6.85 -12.62 8.07
CA LYS A 232 -6.56 -13.45 9.26
C LYS A 232 -7.30 -12.93 10.50
N PRO A 233 -8.12 -13.76 11.18
CA PRO A 233 -8.98 -13.32 12.30
C PRO A 233 -8.30 -13.35 13.68
N VAL A 234 -6.98 -13.29 13.73
CA VAL A 234 -6.21 -13.40 14.99
C VAL A 234 -6.23 -12.07 15.76
N GLY A 235 -6.43 -12.15 17.07
CA GLY A 235 -6.34 -11.02 17.99
C GLY A 235 -7.64 -10.23 18.18
N PHE A 236 -8.76 -10.73 17.62
CA PHE A 236 -10.05 -10.03 17.74
C PHE A 236 -11.20 -10.97 18.08
N ASP A 237 -12.19 -10.42 18.78
CA ASP A 237 -13.52 -10.99 18.90
C ASP A 237 -14.52 -10.14 18.10
N ASP A 238 -15.51 -10.79 17.48
CA ASP A 238 -16.61 -10.12 16.80
C ASP A 238 -17.56 -9.52 17.83
N PRO A 239 -17.76 -8.20 17.90
CA PRO A 239 -18.63 -7.58 18.89
C PRO A 239 -20.08 -8.05 18.83
N ARG A 240 -20.55 -8.48 17.65
CA ARG A 240 -21.93 -8.97 17.43
C ARG A 240 -22.20 -10.30 18.15
N TYR A 241 -21.17 -11.13 18.33
CA TYR A 241 -21.33 -12.50 18.82
C TYR A 241 -20.43 -12.85 20.02
N ALA A 242 -19.55 -11.93 20.45
CA ALA A 242 -18.52 -12.18 21.47
C ALA A 242 -17.70 -13.46 21.19
N LYS A 243 -17.40 -13.70 19.92
CA LYS A 243 -16.66 -14.87 19.44
C LYS A 243 -15.64 -14.43 18.39
N ARG A 244 -14.57 -15.20 18.28
CA ARG A 244 -13.58 -15.00 17.22
C ARG A 244 -14.27 -15.04 15.85
N PRO A 245 -14.09 -14.01 14.99
CA PRO A 245 -14.64 -13.99 13.65
C PRO A 245 -14.04 -15.09 12.78
N TYR A 246 -14.75 -15.49 11.75
CA TYR A 246 -14.22 -16.45 10.76
C TYR A 246 -13.17 -15.82 9.87
N ALA A 247 -13.37 -14.58 9.49
CA ALA A 247 -12.40 -13.73 8.78
C ALA A 247 -12.56 -12.27 9.24
N ILE A 248 -11.56 -11.42 9.02
CA ILE A 248 -11.62 -10.01 9.36
C ILE A 248 -10.93 -9.16 8.28
N VAL A 249 -11.62 -8.15 7.78
CA VAL A 249 -11.05 -7.15 6.89
C VAL A 249 -10.57 -5.98 7.74
N GLN A 250 -9.39 -5.46 7.45
CA GLN A 250 -8.83 -4.29 8.13
C GLN A 250 -8.83 -3.09 7.19
N LEU A 251 -9.22 -1.95 7.72
CA LEU A 251 -9.08 -0.67 7.04
C LEU A 251 -8.01 0.15 7.76
N ARG A 252 -7.09 0.74 7.00
CA ARG A 252 -6.02 1.58 7.51
C ARG A 252 -6.25 3.01 7.09
N GLN A 253 -6.05 3.94 8.02
CA GLN A 253 -6.11 5.37 7.76
C GLN A 253 -5.17 5.78 6.63
N ASP A 254 -5.64 6.64 5.72
CA ASP A 254 -4.90 7.07 4.53
C ASP A 254 -4.62 8.58 4.48
N ASN A 255 -5.24 9.36 5.35
CA ASN A 255 -4.97 10.79 5.52
C ASN A 255 -4.98 11.21 7.00
N THR A 256 -4.38 12.36 7.31
CA THR A 256 -4.25 12.89 8.67
C THR A 256 -5.62 13.16 9.33
N ASP A 257 -6.61 13.63 8.55
CA ASP A 257 -7.95 13.94 9.04
C ASP A 257 -8.80 12.71 9.35
N ALA A 258 -8.28 11.50 9.12
CA ALA A 258 -8.98 10.23 9.32
C ALA A 258 -10.34 10.14 8.59
N THR A 259 -10.47 10.76 7.42
CA THR A 259 -11.70 10.78 6.62
C THR A 259 -11.76 9.67 5.58
N ILE A 260 -10.61 9.10 5.20
CA ILE A 260 -10.48 8.05 4.18
C ILE A 260 -9.62 6.89 4.67
N TYR A 261 -10.02 5.68 4.29
CA TYR A 261 -9.41 4.43 4.75
C TYR A 261 -9.13 3.47 3.59
N ASN A 262 -7.90 2.95 3.54
CA ASN A 262 -7.47 1.95 2.58
C ASN A 262 -7.87 0.55 3.04
N ILE A 263 -8.46 -0.27 2.16
CA ILE A 263 -8.80 -1.67 2.45
C ILE A 263 -7.53 -2.51 2.36
N VAL A 264 -7.02 -2.94 3.51
CA VAL A 264 -5.72 -3.63 3.61
C VAL A 264 -5.74 -5.00 2.94
N GLY A 265 -4.81 -5.23 2.00
CA GLY A 265 -4.70 -6.51 1.29
C GLY A 265 -5.70 -6.71 0.16
N PHE A 266 -6.42 -5.66 -0.24
CA PHE A 266 -7.42 -5.69 -1.32
C PHE A 266 -6.89 -5.07 -2.62
N GLN A 267 -5.61 -5.22 -2.89
CA GLN A 267 -5.12 -4.97 -4.25
C GLN A 267 -5.97 -5.77 -5.23
N THR A 268 -6.44 -5.13 -6.31
CA THR A 268 -7.42 -5.78 -7.18
C THR A 268 -7.34 -5.34 -8.63
N ASN A 269 -7.64 -6.27 -9.53
CA ASN A 269 -7.85 -6.06 -10.95
C ASN A 269 -9.34 -6.16 -11.35
N LEU A 270 -10.24 -6.16 -10.39
CA LEU A 270 -11.68 -6.16 -10.68
C LEU A 270 -12.09 -4.88 -11.40
N LYS A 271 -13.06 -4.99 -12.31
CA LYS A 271 -13.74 -3.81 -12.88
C LYS A 271 -14.35 -2.95 -11.77
N PHE A 272 -14.45 -1.63 -11.95
CA PHE A 272 -14.95 -0.72 -10.90
C PHE A 272 -16.35 -1.09 -10.38
N GLY A 273 -17.27 -1.45 -11.27
CA GLY A 273 -18.60 -1.94 -10.87
C GLY A 273 -18.55 -3.21 -10.02
N GLU A 274 -17.63 -4.12 -10.33
CA GLU A 274 -17.42 -5.34 -9.57
C GLU A 274 -16.79 -5.06 -8.20
N GLN A 275 -15.84 -4.13 -8.11
CA GLN A 275 -15.27 -3.72 -6.83
C GLN A 275 -16.38 -3.22 -5.88
N LYS A 276 -17.24 -2.31 -6.37
CA LYS A 276 -18.37 -1.82 -5.58
C LYS A 276 -19.29 -2.98 -5.18
N ARG A 277 -19.73 -3.81 -6.13
CA ARG A 277 -20.66 -4.92 -5.89
C ARG A 277 -20.13 -5.94 -4.89
N VAL A 278 -18.88 -6.35 -5.05
CA VAL A 278 -18.28 -7.43 -4.22
C VAL A 278 -17.86 -6.92 -2.86
N PHE A 279 -17.20 -5.76 -2.79
CA PHE A 279 -16.69 -5.26 -1.52
C PHE A 279 -17.80 -4.72 -0.61
N SER A 280 -18.93 -4.26 -1.18
CA SER A 280 -20.13 -3.94 -0.37
C SER A 280 -20.81 -5.16 0.27
N MET A 281 -20.39 -6.39 -0.04
CA MET A 281 -20.84 -7.60 0.66
C MET A 281 -20.14 -7.81 2.01
N ILE A 282 -19.04 -7.09 2.26
CA ILE A 282 -18.33 -7.14 3.53
C ILE A 282 -19.18 -6.42 4.58
N PRO A 283 -19.54 -7.07 5.71
CA PRO A 283 -20.28 -6.42 6.78
C PRO A 283 -19.58 -5.14 7.25
N GLY A 284 -20.32 -4.05 7.32
CA GLY A 284 -19.81 -2.71 7.61
C GLY A 284 -19.47 -1.88 6.37
N LEU A 285 -19.45 -2.48 5.15
CA LEU A 285 -19.24 -1.77 3.88
C LEU A 285 -20.46 -1.80 2.94
N GLN A 286 -21.64 -2.18 3.43
CA GLN A 286 -22.84 -2.30 2.59
C GLN A 286 -23.17 -1.01 1.83
N ASN A 287 -22.96 0.12 2.48
CA ASN A 287 -23.20 1.46 1.94
C ASN A 287 -21.91 2.22 1.64
N ALA A 288 -20.76 1.51 1.52
CA ALA A 288 -19.47 2.15 1.37
C ALA A 288 -19.39 3.02 0.12
N GLU A 289 -18.89 4.22 0.31
CA GLU A 289 -18.52 5.15 -0.75
C GLU A 289 -17.01 5.06 -1.01
N PHE A 290 -16.65 4.83 -2.28
CA PHE A 290 -15.26 4.66 -2.67
C PHE A 290 -14.67 6.01 -3.08
N ALA A 291 -13.74 6.54 -2.28
CA ALA A 291 -12.96 7.72 -2.63
C ALA A 291 -12.00 7.41 -3.80
N LYS A 292 -11.49 6.15 -3.88
CA LYS A 292 -10.65 5.68 -4.98
C LYS A 292 -10.89 4.18 -5.19
N TYR A 293 -11.04 3.77 -6.44
CA TYR A 293 -11.06 2.35 -6.80
C TYR A 293 -9.63 1.81 -6.93
N GLY A 294 -9.49 0.51 -6.70
CA GLY A 294 -8.26 -0.21 -7.02
C GLY A 294 -8.01 -0.23 -8.53
N VAL A 295 -6.76 -0.06 -8.91
CA VAL A 295 -6.34 -0.10 -10.32
C VAL A 295 -5.10 -0.96 -10.47
N MET A 296 -5.01 -1.71 -11.58
CA MET A 296 -3.79 -2.40 -11.95
C MET A 296 -2.87 -1.46 -12.72
N HIS A 297 -1.60 -1.53 -12.45
CA HIS A 297 -0.58 -0.75 -13.14
C HIS A 297 0.69 -1.58 -13.36
N ARG A 298 1.46 -1.19 -14.37
CA ARG A 298 2.72 -1.84 -14.69
C ARG A 298 3.86 -1.15 -13.93
N ASN A 299 4.60 -1.94 -13.16
CA ASN A 299 5.79 -1.49 -12.46
C ASN A 299 7.06 -1.87 -13.22
N THR A 300 8.00 -0.94 -13.34
CA THR A 300 9.35 -1.21 -13.83
C THR A 300 10.27 -1.55 -12.65
N TYR A 301 11.10 -2.58 -12.80
CA TYR A 301 12.07 -2.98 -11.78
C TYR A 301 13.38 -3.47 -12.41
N THR A 302 14.45 -3.46 -11.61
CA THR A 302 15.72 -4.12 -11.95
C THR A 302 16.16 -5.00 -10.79
N VAL A 303 16.85 -6.09 -11.08
CA VAL A 303 17.48 -6.96 -10.08
C VAL A 303 18.98 -6.73 -10.13
N SER A 304 19.49 -5.93 -9.20
CA SER A 304 20.86 -5.38 -9.24
C SER A 304 21.95 -6.45 -9.28
N TYR A 305 21.78 -7.58 -8.63
CA TYR A 305 22.78 -8.66 -8.62
C TYR A 305 22.76 -9.53 -9.89
N THR A 306 21.67 -9.48 -10.68
CA THR A 306 21.54 -10.25 -11.93
C THR A 306 21.61 -9.36 -13.17
N HIS A 307 21.04 -8.16 -13.11
CA HIS A 307 20.91 -7.24 -14.25
C HIS A 307 22.00 -6.18 -14.30
N LEU A 308 22.47 -5.69 -13.15
CA LEU A 308 23.50 -4.67 -13.06
C LEU A 308 24.80 -5.30 -12.59
N ARG A 309 25.75 -5.47 -13.51
CA ARG A 309 27.12 -5.84 -13.13
C ARG A 309 27.90 -4.57 -12.82
N ALA A 310 28.61 -4.56 -11.69
CA ALA A 310 29.65 -3.58 -11.43
C ALA A 310 30.74 -3.75 -12.49
N HIS A 311 31.01 -2.72 -13.27
CA HIS A 311 32.15 -2.65 -14.17
C HIS A 311 33.31 -1.94 -13.51
#